data_5ea6c9fed737a7249c59f63af92b4cad
#
_entry.id   5ea6c9fed737a7249c59f63af92b4cad
#
_cell.length_a   1.000
_cell.length_b   1.000
_cell.length_c   1.000
_cell.angle_alpha   90.00
_cell.angle_beta   90.00
_cell.angle_gamma   90.00
#
_symmetry.space_group_name_H-M   'P 1'
#
loop_
_entity.id
_entity.type
_entity.pdbx_description
1 polymer ?
#
loop_
_entity_poly.entity_id
_entity_poly.type
_entity_poly.pdbx_seq_one_letter_code
_entity_poly.pdbx_strand_id
1 'polypeptide(L)'
;MSNRLRERYGAEIVPALRKQFSYTNPMQVPRLDKIVVNIGLGEALTNAKAVDAAVGDLALITGQKAIVTKAKRSIAQFHLRTGNTVGAKVTLRGERMWDFLERLTTVALPRIRDFRGIPGKSFDGRGNYSLGLREQLAFPEIDYDKVDRLRGLEISIVTTAKTDEEARKLLELLGMPFAG
;
A
#
# COMPACT_ATOMS: atom_id res chain seq x y z
N MET A 1 7.06 16.55 13.20
CA MET A 1 5.89 17.31 12.68
C MET A 1 4.71 16.37 12.70
N SER A 2 3.56 16.82 13.19
CA SER A 2 2.34 16.00 13.19
C SER A 2 1.84 15.87 11.74
N ASN A 3 1.46 14.64 11.34
CA ASN A 3 0.93 14.41 9.99
C ASN A 3 -0.51 14.94 9.91
N ARG A 4 -0.80 15.78 8.93
CA ARG A 4 -2.12 16.41 8.72
C ARG A 4 -3.26 15.38 8.59
N LEU A 5 -3.04 14.26 7.90
CA LEU A 5 -4.04 13.23 7.73
C LEU A 5 -4.34 12.51 9.06
N ARG A 6 -3.33 12.33 9.91
CA ARG A 6 -3.48 11.76 11.25
C ARG A 6 -4.29 12.69 12.17
N GLU A 7 -4.03 13.98 12.11
CA GLU A 7 -4.81 14.99 12.87
C GLU A 7 -6.27 14.98 12.43
N ARG A 8 -6.51 14.98 11.13
CA ARG A 8 -7.85 14.88 10.55
C ARG A 8 -8.56 13.60 10.96
N TYR A 9 -7.85 12.48 11.02
CA TYR A 9 -8.42 11.22 11.52
C TYR A 9 -8.96 11.38 12.93
N GLY A 10 -8.19 11.95 13.86
CA GLY A 10 -8.61 12.15 15.24
C GLY A 10 -9.75 13.15 15.41
N ALA A 11 -9.69 14.28 14.70
CA ALA A 11 -10.61 15.39 14.86
C ALA A 11 -11.96 15.19 14.14
N GLU A 12 -11.94 14.60 12.95
CA GLU A 12 -13.13 14.54 12.06
C GLU A 12 -13.63 13.11 11.82
N ILE A 13 -12.70 12.18 11.51
CA ILE A 13 -13.07 10.85 11.02
C ILE A 13 -13.58 9.96 12.16
N VAL A 14 -12.93 9.99 13.32
CA VAL A 14 -13.35 9.19 14.49
C VAL A 14 -14.79 9.55 14.92
N PRO A 15 -15.17 10.83 15.10
CA PRO A 15 -16.56 11.19 15.40
C PRO A 15 -17.55 10.76 14.33
N ALA A 16 -17.20 10.93 13.05
CA ALA A 16 -18.04 10.54 11.92
C ALA A 16 -18.34 9.03 11.90
N LEU A 17 -17.29 8.19 12.06
CA LEU A 17 -17.44 6.73 12.13
C LEU A 17 -18.24 6.29 13.35
N ARG A 18 -18.03 6.92 14.52
CA ARG A 18 -18.82 6.62 15.72
C ARG A 18 -20.31 6.88 15.52
N LYS A 19 -20.64 7.98 14.86
CA LYS A 19 -22.05 8.32 14.56
C LYS A 19 -22.67 7.35 13.56
N GLN A 20 -21.91 6.98 12.51
CA GLN A 20 -22.43 6.14 11.44
C GLN A 20 -22.65 4.68 11.86
N PHE A 21 -21.71 4.11 12.62
CA PHE A 21 -21.77 2.71 13.05
C PHE A 21 -22.20 2.53 14.50
N SER A 22 -22.61 3.64 15.18
CA SER A 22 -23.11 3.62 16.56
C SER A 22 -22.19 2.94 17.57
N TYR A 23 -20.86 3.15 17.43
CA TYR A 23 -19.91 2.58 18.37
C TYR A 23 -20.07 3.15 19.78
N THR A 24 -20.22 2.26 20.75
CA THR A 24 -20.33 2.63 22.18
C THR A 24 -18.96 2.98 22.79
N ASN A 25 -17.92 2.24 22.38
CA ASN A 25 -16.57 2.43 22.88
C ASN A 25 -15.68 3.11 21.80
N PRO A 26 -14.96 4.20 22.14
CA PRO A 26 -14.00 4.83 21.22
C PRO A 26 -12.94 3.88 20.66
N MET A 27 -12.57 2.85 21.42
CA MET A 27 -11.58 1.86 21.00
C MET A 27 -12.09 0.87 19.94
N GLN A 28 -13.40 0.84 19.67
CA GLN A 28 -13.98 0.03 18.58
C GLN A 28 -13.84 0.69 17.21
N VAL A 29 -13.58 2.00 17.17
CA VAL A 29 -13.46 2.74 15.91
C VAL A 29 -12.32 2.17 15.09
N PRO A 30 -12.56 1.80 13.81
CA PRO A 30 -11.52 1.28 12.94
C PRO A 30 -10.40 2.29 12.73
N ARG A 31 -9.18 1.79 12.75
CA ARG A 31 -7.96 2.57 12.52
C ARG A 31 -7.03 1.85 11.56
N LEU A 32 -6.09 2.57 10.96
CA LEU A 32 -5.01 1.98 10.20
C LEU A 32 -4.03 1.27 11.15
N ASP A 33 -3.66 0.04 10.82
CA ASP A 33 -2.64 -0.73 11.53
C ASP A 33 -1.29 -0.64 10.84
N LYS A 34 -1.25 -0.95 9.54
CA LYS A 34 -0.04 -0.91 8.72
C LYS A 34 -0.38 -0.80 7.24
N ILE A 35 0.60 -0.36 6.46
CA ILE A 35 0.57 -0.46 5.00
C ILE A 35 1.77 -1.29 4.56
N VAL A 36 1.53 -2.29 3.73
CA VAL A 36 2.57 -3.12 3.13
C VAL A 36 2.66 -2.78 1.65
N VAL A 37 3.86 -2.38 1.22
CA VAL A 37 4.16 -2.14 -0.20
C VAL A 37 5.07 -3.26 -0.68
N ASN A 38 4.66 -3.97 -1.72
CA ASN A 38 5.35 -5.12 -2.27
C ASN A 38 5.63 -4.94 -3.76
N ILE A 39 6.80 -5.40 -4.21
CA ILE A 39 7.14 -5.56 -5.62
C ILE A 39 7.47 -7.03 -5.86
N GLY A 40 6.70 -7.67 -6.74
CA GLY A 40 7.00 -9.02 -7.22
C GLY A 40 8.06 -8.98 -8.31
N LEU A 41 9.12 -9.76 -8.17
CA LEU A 41 10.26 -9.81 -9.09
C LEU A 41 10.43 -11.21 -9.68
N GLY A 42 9.61 -11.57 -10.65
CA GLY A 42 9.77 -12.83 -11.38
C GLY A 42 11.10 -12.92 -12.13
N GLU A 43 11.65 -11.78 -12.54
CA GLU A 43 12.94 -11.65 -13.22
C GLU A 43 14.17 -11.78 -12.29
N ALA A 44 13.99 -11.76 -10.97
CA ALA A 44 15.08 -11.86 -10.01
C ALA A 44 15.90 -13.16 -10.11
N LEU A 45 15.31 -14.20 -10.69
CA LEU A 45 15.98 -15.48 -10.93
C LEU A 45 17.09 -15.39 -12.00
N THR A 46 16.92 -14.49 -12.96
CA THR A 46 17.83 -14.30 -14.09
C THR A 46 18.64 -13.01 -13.98
N ASN A 47 18.12 -12.02 -13.26
CA ASN A 47 18.71 -10.68 -13.13
C ASN A 47 18.76 -10.23 -11.67
N ALA A 48 19.89 -10.43 -11.00
CA ALA A 48 20.06 -10.00 -9.61
C ALA A 48 20.00 -8.46 -9.44
N LYS A 49 20.43 -7.69 -10.46
CA LYS A 49 20.38 -6.21 -10.41
C LYS A 49 18.95 -5.66 -10.31
N ALA A 50 17.96 -6.41 -10.82
CA ALA A 50 16.56 -6.05 -10.69
C ALA A 50 16.10 -5.99 -9.23
N VAL A 51 16.70 -6.79 -8.35
CA VAL A 51 16.41 -6.79 -6.92
C VAL A 51 16.91 -5.51 -6.27
N ASP A 52 18.14 -5.11 -6.58
CA ASP A 52 18.75 -3.90 -6.02
C ASP A 52 18.01 -2.65 -6.50
N ALA A 53 17.61 -2.61 -7.78
CA ALA A 53 16.79 -1.53 -8.34
C ALA A 53 15.44 -1.43 -7.61
N ALA A 54 14.71 -2.53 -7.44
CA ALA A 54 13.42 -2.55 -6.76
C ALA A 54 13.53 -2.16 -5.27
N VAL A 55 14.59 -2.59 -4.59
CA VAL A 55 14.87 -2.18 -3.19
C VAL A 55 15.13 -0.67 -3.12
N GLY A 56 15.88 -0.13 -4.09
CA GLY A 56 16.14 1.32 -4.23
C GLY A 56 14.84 2.10 -4.46
N ASP A 57 14.01 1.69 -5.41
CA ASP A 57 12.72 2.31 -5.72
C ASP A 57 11.80 2.32 -4.49
N LEU A 58 11.67 1.18 -3.80
CA LEU A 58 10.88 1.10 -2.57
C LEU A 58 11.42 2.01 -1.47
N ALA A 59 12.73 2.13 -1.34
CA ALA A 59 13.34 3.01 -0.34
C ALA A 59 13.07 4.49 -0.65
N LEU A 60 13.07 4.89 -1.91
CA LEU A 60 12.72 6.24 -2.34
C LEU A 60 11.23 6.55 -2.08
N ILE A 61 10.34 5.64 -2.48
CA ILE A 61 8.88 5.81 -2.32
C ILE A 61 8.47 5.85 -0.84
N THR A 62 9.03 4.96 -0.02
CA THR A 62 8.55 4.75 1.36
C THR A 62 9.40 5.45 2.43
N GLY A 63 10.60 5.89 2.09
CA GLY A 63 11.56 6.42 3.06
C GLY A 63 12.10 5.36 4.04
N GLN A 64 11.92 4.07 3.73
CA GLN A 64 12.35 2.95 4.57
C GLN A 64 12.99 1.86 3.72
N LYS A 65 14.08 1.25 4.22
CA LYS A 65 14.76 0.16 3.53
C LYS A 65 13.83 -1.05 3.36
N ALA A 66 13.75 -1.56 2.13
CA ALA A 66 12.97 -2.73 1.81
C ALA A 66 13.64 -4.03 2.29
N ILE A 67 12.81 -5.03 2.58
CA ILE A 67 13.24 -6.38 2.89
C ILE A 67 13.08 -7.23 1.64
N VAL A 68 14.14 -7.91 1.25
CA VAL A 68 14.11 -8.89 0.14
C VAL A 68 13.33 -10.12 0.58
N THR A 69 12.34 -10.52 -0.22
CA THR A 69 11.52 -11.69 0.04
C THR A 69 12.05 -12.90 -0.71
N LYS A 70 12.11 -14.03 0.00
CA LYS A 70 12.65 -15.29 -0.52
C LYS A 70 11.56 -16.36 -0.60
N ALA A 71 11.66 -17.24 -1.60
CA ALA A 71 10.77 -18.37 -1.77
C ALA A 71 10.87 -19.35 -0.58
N LYS A 72 9.72 -19.71 -0.03
CA LYS A 72 9.62 -20.68 1.06
C LYS A 72 9.55 -22.12 0.58
N ARG A 73 9.14 -22.36 -0.66
CA ARG A 73 8.98 -23.69 -1.26
C ARG A 73 9.56 -23.70 -2.67
N SER A 74 10.05 -24.86 -3.09
CA SER A 74 10.51 -25.08 -4.47
C SER A 74 9.29 -25.44 -5.34
N ILE A 75 9.17 -24.83 -6.52
CA ILE A 75 8.10 -25.08 -7.49
C ILE A 75 8.77 -25.25 -8.85
N ALA A 76 8.78 -26.50 -9.36
CA ALA A 76 9.48 -26.86 -10.61
C ALA A 76 8.92 -26.10 -11.82
N GLN A 77 7.59 -25.93 -11.89
CA GLN A 77 6.92 -25.23 -12.98
C GLN A 77 7.37 -23.78 -13.16
N PHE A 78 7.78 -23.12 -12.09
CA PHE A 78 8.28 -21.74 -12.11
C PHE A 78 9.82 -21.67 -12.03
N HIS A 79 10.51 -22.78 -12.14
CA HIS A 79 11.98 -22.88 -11.97
C HIS A 79 12.46 -22.29 -10.63
N LEU A 80 11.61 -22.35 -9.60
CA LEU A 80 11.82 -21.74 -8.31
C LEU A 80 12.35 -22.76 -7.30
N ARG A 81 13.44 -22.39 -6.61
CA ARG A 81 13.98 -23.15 -5.47
C ARG A 81 13.79 -22.38 -4.17
N THR A 82 13.65 -23.10 -3.08
CA THR A 82 13.63 -22.52 -1.73
C THR A 82 14.88 -21.65 -1.53
N GLY A 83 14.68 -20.43 -1.03
CA GLY A 83 15.74 -19.43 -0.83
C GLY A 83 15.97 -18.47 -2.01
N ASN A 84 15.41 -18.74 -3.19
CA ASN A 84 15.48 -17.81 -4.31
C ASN A 84 14.76 -16.51 -3.98
N THR A 85 15.30 -15.38 -4.42
CA THR A 85 14.66 -14.08 -4.30
C THR A 85 13.46 -13.98 -5.23
N VAL A 86 12.32 -13.56 -4.70
CA VAL A 86 11.04 -13.44 -5.45
C VAL A 86 10.46 -12.04 -5.44
N GLY A 87 11.01 -11.14 -4.63
CA GLY A 87 10.53 -9.77 -4.56
C GLY A 87 11.16 -8.98 -3.43
N ALA A 88 10.61 -7.80 -3.20
CA ALA A 88 10.95 -6.94 -2.09
C ALA A 88 9.69 -6.33 -1.49
N LYS A 89 9.67 -6.09 -0.19
CA LYS A 89 8.55 -5.46 0.51
C LYS A 89 8.99 -4.50 1.60
N VAL A 90 8.11 -3.54 1.89
CA VAL A 90 8.22 -2.63 3.03
C VAL A 90 6.93 -2.69 3.83
N THR A 91 7.06 -2.69 5.16
CA THR A 91 5.91 -2.56 6.07
C THR A 91 6.01 -1.22 6.77
N LEU A 92 5.04 -0.35 6.52
CA LEU A 92 4.96 0.99 7.09
C LEU A 92 4.00 1.02 8.27
N ARG A 93 4.42 1.66 9.36
CA ARG A 93 3.63 1.90 10.58
C ARG A 93 3.86 3.31 11.09
N GLY A 94 2.99 3.76 11.99
CA GLY A 94 3.11 5.06 12.64
C GLY A 94 3.09 6.22 11.63
N GLU A 95 3.95 7.22 11.82
CA GLU A 95 3.96 8.43 11.00
C GLU A 95 4.23 8.15 9.53
N ARG A 96 5.20 7.29 9.21
CA ARG A 96 5.53 6.91 7.83
C ARG A 96 4.36 6.29 7.07
N MET A 97 3.49 5.56 7.77
CA MET A 97 2.27 5.01 7.19
C MET A 97 1.30 6.12 6.78
N TRP A 98 1.12 7.13 7.62
CA TRP A 98 0.25 8.27 7.34
C TRP A 98 0.80 9.14 6.20
N ASP A 99 2.11 9.42 6.21
CA ASP A 99 2.78 10.17 5.15
C ASP A 99 2.67 9.47 3.79
N PHE A 100 2.85 8.15 3.78
CA PHE A 100 2.71 7.35 2.57
C PHE A 100 1.26 7.36 2.06
N LEU A 101 0.26 7.20 2.93
CA LEU A 101 -1.14 7.22 2.53
C LEU A 101 -1.54 8.59 1.97
N GLU A 102 -1.11 9.68 2.59
CA GLU A 102 -1.38 11.04 2.11
C GLU A 102 -0.79 11.24 0.71
N ARG A 103 0.47 10.88 0.47
CA ARG A 103 1.09 10.95 -0.86
C ARG A 103 0.42 10.04 -1.88
N LEU A 104 0.03 8.84 -1.48
CA LEU A 104 -0.68 7.91 -2.35
C LEU A 104 -1.99 8.52 -2.85
N THR A 105 -2.81 9.07 -1.95
CA THR A 105 -4.14 9.60 -2.29
C THR A 105 -4.10 10.94 -3.00
N THR A 106 -3.19 11.84 -2.60
CA THR A 106 -3.15 13.22 -3.13
C THR A 106 -2.26 13.38 -4.35
N VAL A 107 -1.24 12.56 -4.50
CA VAL A 107 -0.23 12.73 -5.55
C VAL A 107 -0.18 11.52 -6.49
N ALA A 108 0.03 10.30 -5.98
CA ALA A 108 0.29 9.14 -6.82
C ALA A 108 -0.95 8.69 -7.62
N LEU A 109 -2.09 8.51 -6.97
CA LEU A 109 -3.32 8.06 -7.64
C LEU A 109 -3.79 9.01 -8.73
N PRO A 110 -3.86 10.36 -8.53
CA PRO A 110 -4.26 11.29 -9.58
C PRO A 110 -3.32 11.34 -10.79
N ARG A 111 -2.06 10.94 -10.64
CA ARG A 111 -1.07 10.90 -11.73
C ARG A 111 -1.17 9.67 -12.62
N ILE A 112 -1.94 8.67 -12.23
CA ILE A 112 -2.15 7.46 -13.04
C ILE A 112 -2.92 7.87 -14.31
N ARG A 113 -2.39 7.43 -15.47
CA ARG A 113 -3.06 7.65 -16.76
C ARG A 113 -4.46 7.02 -16.74
N ASP A 114 -5.46 7.76 -17.22
CA ASP A 114 -6.87 7.33 -17.33
C ASP A 114 -7.47 6.87 -15.98
N PHE A 115 -7.05 7.51 -14.89
CA PHE A 115 -7.53 7.18 -13.56
C PHE A 115 -9.03 7.49 -13.41
N ARG A 116 -9.83 6.47 -13.11
CA ARG A 116 -11.29 6.58 -12.89
C ARG A 116 -11.73 6.16 -11.48
N GLY A 117 -10.80 6.11 -10.55
CA GLY A 117 -11.02 5.59 -9.20
C GLY A 117 -10.46 4.17 -9.02
N ILE A 118 -10.37 3.77 -7.76
CA ILE A 118 -9.89 2.44 -7.37
C ILE A 118 -11.06 1.46 -7.19
N PRO A 119 -10.87 0.16 -7.47
CA PRO A 119 -11.96 -0.81 -7.35
C PRO A 119 -12.47 -0.92 -5.92
N GLY A 120 -13.79 -0.77 -5.73
CA GLY A 120 -14.43 -0.90 -4.42
C GLY A 120 -14.58 -2.33 -3.90
N LYS A 121 -14.18 -3.34 -4.70
CA LYS A 121 -14.35 -4.78 -4.39
C LYS A 121 -13.07 -5.49 -3.94
N SER A 122 -11.95 -4.77 -3.81
CA SER A 122 -10.64 -5.36 -3.46
C SER A 122 -10.41 -5.48 -1.95
N PHE A 123 -11.46 -5.72 -1.19
CA PHE A 123 -11.42 -6.05 0.23
C PHE A 123 -11.36 -7.56 0.44
N ASP A 124 -10.78 -7.98 1.56
CA ASP A 124 -10.54 -9.40 1.90
C ASP A 124 -11.65 -10.06 2.75
N GLY A 125 -12.74 -9.37 3.03
CA GLY A 125 -13.81 -9.82 3.93
C GLY A 125 -13.54 -9.53 5.41
N ARG A 126 -12.38 -8.98 5.75
CA ARG A 126 -11.96 -8.67 7.13
C ARG A 126 -11.50 -7.22 7.31
N GLY A 127 -11.88 -6.36 6.40
CA GLY A 127 -11.58 -4.94 6.48
C GLY A 127 -10.18 -4.54 6.01
N ASN A 128 -9.46 -5.38 5.29
CA ASN A 128 -8.20 -5.01 4.64
C ASN A 128 -8.43 -4.77 3.15
N TYR A 129 -7.67 -3.84 2.59
CA TYR A 129 -7.78 -3.43 1.20
C TYR A 129 -6.48 -3.62 0.45
N SER A 130 -6.52 -4.17 -0.76
CA SER A 130 -5.36 -4.34 -1.62
C SER A 130 -5.54 -3.59 -2.94
N LEU A 131 -4.50 -2.86 -3.34
CA LEU A 131 -4.42 -2.04 -4.54
C LEU A 131 -3.19 -2.41 -5.36
N GLY A 132 -3.38 -2.71 -6.64
CA GLY A 132 -2.30 -2.88 -7.61
C GLY A 132 -2.05 -1.61 -8.41
N LEU A 133 -0.83 -1.11 -8.41
CA LEU A 133 -0.35 -0.08 -9.34
C LEU A 133 0.47 -0.73 -10.43
N ARG A 134 0.24 -0.36 -11.68
CA ARG A 134 0.94 -0.94 -12.83
C ARG A 134 2.38 -0.46 -12.95
N GLU A 135 2.65 0.76 -12.49
CA GLU A 135 3.92 1.46 -12.70
C GLU A 135 4.36 2.20 -11.44
N GLN A 136 5.63 2.07 -11.08
CA GLN A 136 6.24 2.84 -9.98
C GLN A 136 6.35 4.34 -10.27
N LEU A 137 6.26 4.73 -11.54
CA LEU A 137 6.31 6.14 -11.98
C LEU A 137 5.12 7.00 -11.52
N ALA A 138 4.08 6.38 -10.96
CA ALA A 138 3.00 7.12 -10.30
C ALA A 138 3.52 7.98 -9.14
N PHE A 139 4.62 7.55 -8.51
CA PHE A 139 5.27 8.30 -7.44
C PHE A 139 6.29 9.30 -8.00
N PRO A 140 6.20 10.60 -7.63
CA PRO A 140 7.09 11.64 -8.15
C PRO A 140 8.55 11.49 -7.69
N GLU A 141 8.80 10.71 -6.66
CA GLU A 141 10.14 10.42 -6.14
C GLU A 141 10.97 9.56 -7.10
N ILE A 142 10.30 8.87 -8.03
CA ILE A 142 10.94 8.02 -9.03
C ILE A 142 11.20 8.84 -10.29
N ASP A 143 12.47 8.94 -10.64
CA ASP A 143 12.93 9.63 -11.85
C ASP A 143 12.86 8.65 -13.05
N TYR A 144 12.15 9.06 -14.11
CA TYR A 144 11.99 8.26 -15.32
C TYR A 144 13.33 7.82 -15.94
N ASP A 145 14.31 8.73 -15.94
CA ASP A 145 15.61 8.48 -16.58
C ASP A 145 16.47 7.45 -15.83
N LYS A 146 16.15 7.19 -14.57
CA LYS A 146 16.87 6.24 -13.70
C LYS A 146 16.21 4.87 -13.62
N VAL A 147 15.00 4.73 -14.16
CA VAL A 147 14.26 3.47 -14.12
C VAL A 147 14.74 2.55 -15.25
N ASP A 148 15.27 1.39 -14.89
CA ASP A 148 15.69 0.37 -15.82
C ASP A 148 14.49 -0.35 -16.48
N ARG A 149 13.42 -0.56 -15.70
CA ARG A 149 12.18 -1.22 -16.15
C ARG A 149 10.99 -0.79 -15.31
N LEU A 150 9.83 -0.68 -15.97
CA LEU A 150 8.55 -0.48 -15.30
C LEU A 150 8.17 -1.72 -14.48
N ARG A 151 7.89 -1.52 -13.19
CA ARG A 151 7.48 -2.57 -12.26
C ARG A 151 6.19 -2.19 -11.56
N GLY A 152 5.30 -3.16 -11.44
CA GLY A 152 4.08 -3.00 -10.66
C GLY A 152 4.35 -3.03 -9.17
N LEU A 153 3.51 -2.30 -8.43
CA LEU A 153 3.49 -2.24 -6.98
C LEU A 153 2.18 -2.81 -6.47
N GLU A 154 2.24 -3.60 -5.42
CA GLU A 154 1.07 -4.01 -4.65
C GLU A 154 1.08 -3.29 -3.31
N ILE A 155 0.00 -2.62 -2.98
CA ILE A 155 -0.19 -1.88 -1.75
C ILE A 155 -1.32 -2.52 -0.97
N SER A 156 -1.01 -3.09 0.19
CA SER A 156 -2.01 -3.68 1.10
C SER A 156 -2.17 -2.78 2.31
N ILE A 157 -3.38 -2.25 2.50
CA ILE A 157 -3.75 -1.40 3.62
C ILE A 157 -4.47 -2.27 4.65
N VAL A 158 -3.85 -2.47 5.79
CA VAL A 158 -4.39 -3.27 6.89
C VAL A 158 -5.02 -2.36 7.92
N THR A 159 -6.27 -2.64 8.24
CA THR A 159 -7.04 -1.88 9.22
C THR A 159 -7.47 -2.77 10.39
N THR A 160 -7.98 -2.16 11.45
CA THR A 160 -8.58 -2.87 12.60
C THR A 160 -10.09 -3.04 12.45
N ALA A 161 -10.67 -2.68 11.30
CA ALA A 161 -12.08 -2.88 11.01
C ALA A 161 -12.44 -4.37 11.04
N LYS A 162 -13.65 -4.68 11.48
CA LYS A 162 -14.16 -6.05 11.50
C LYS A 162 -14.86 -6.44 10.20
N THR A 163 -15.40 -5.47 9.50
CA THR A 163 -16.13 -5.67 8.24
C THR A 163 -15.55 -4.78 7.14
N ASP A 164 -15.79 -5.19 5.88
CA ASP A 164 -15.35 -4.42 4.72
C ASP A 164 -16.07 -3.08 4.59
N GLU A 165 -17.32 -3.00 5.07
CA GLU A 165 -18.10 -1.75 5.07
C GLU A 165 -17.47 -0.70 5.98
N GLU A 166 -17.07 -1.10 7.20
CA GLU A 166 -16.37 -0.22 8.14
C GLU A 166 -15.04 0.27 7.56
N ALA A 167 -14.25 -0.66 6.96
CA ALA A 167 -12.98 -0.32 6.33
C ALA A 167 -13.14 0.57 5.11
N ARG A 168 -14.13 0.29 4.25
CA ARG A 168 -14.42 1.12 3.08
C ARG A 168 -14.75 2.55 3.51
N LYS A 169 -15.60 2.71 4.52
CA LYS A 169 -15.96 4.04 5.02
C LYS A 169 -14.78 4.77 5.63
N LEU A 170 -13.94 4.07 6.39
CA LEU A 170 -12.69 4.62 6.92
C LEU A 170 -11.78 5.14 5.79
N LEU A 171 -11.52 4.32 4.78
CA LEU A 171 -10.63 4.67 3.67
C LEU A 171 -11.22 5.80 2.80
N GLU A 172 -12.53 5.81 2.58
CA GLU A 172 -13.24 6.89 1.89
C GLU A 172 -13.05 8.24 2.61
N LEU A 173 -13.25 8.28 3.91
CA LEU A 173 -13.04 9.48 4.73
C LEU A 173 -11.56 9.91 4.79
N LEU A 174 -10.63 8.98 4.66
CA LEU A 174 -9.19 9.25 4.53
C LEU A 174 -8.80 9.77 3.14
N GLY A 175 -9.73 9.82 2.19
CA GLY A 175 -9.50 10.40 0.86
C GLY A 175 -9.18 9.37 -0.22
N MET A 176 -9.43 8.09 0.00
CA MET A 176 -9.28 7.07 -1.05
C MET A 176 -10.38 7.21 -2.10
N PRO A 177 -10.04 7.43 -3.39
CA PRO A 177 -11.01 7.68 -4.46
C PRO A 177 -11.56 6.37 -5.02
N PHE A 178 -12.55 5.80 -4.37
CA PHE A 178 -13.24 4.61 -4.88
C PHE A 178 -14.05 4.94 -6.13
N ALA A 179 -13.99 4.05 -7.13
CA ALA A 179 -14.91 4.10 -8.26
C ALA A 179 -16.32 3.77 -7.77
N GLY A 180 -17.29 4.56 -8.21
CA GLY A 180 -18.72 4.39 -7.88
C GLY A 180 -19.32 3.11 -8.47
#